data_3ea3ad682ec0b3ba8699e19e46896ed6
#
_entry.id   3ea3ad682ec0b3ba8699e19e46896ed6
#
_cell.length_a   1.000
_cell.length_b   1.000
_cell.length_c   1.000
_cell.angle_alpha   90.00
_cell.angle_beta   90.00
_cell.angle_gamma   90.00
#
_symmetry.space_group_name_H-M   'P 1'
#
loop_
_entity.id
_entity.type
_entity.pdbx_description
1 polymer ?
#
loop_
_entity_poly.entity_id
_entity_poly.type
_entity_poly.pdbx_seq_one_letter_code
_entity_poly.pdbx_strand_id
1 'polypeptide(L)'
;MKSPSILVLSWVLVAALLLCCAGIAAAQQTAAPASAAPSRDAQSGAPATLPVLRLTLEDALARARKNSAQFQSSQTDAAIARQDRYQAAAALLPSVTYNNEALYTQLDRSGNVRLIANNAAQEYISQANVHESIDLVSISAFRRSSAASALAKARAEIASRGLVVTVVQSYYAVAAAQQKLEAAKKNGEEGDRFLKLTQDLEKGGEVAHSDVIKAELQMQDRRRQLLEAQLGLLNARLDFAVLIFSDFNDNFELAEDLHASVPLPTIAEVQQRAARDNPDLRAALAAVQQAGHDVTGARGGYLPSLSFDYWYGIDAPQFAVNGSNGSNLGSSAVATVNIPIWNWGATQSRVKQAELRRTQAQRELSLAQRRLVAEIQSLYAEADTALNELSGLSRSAELSAEGLRLTTLRYKGGEATVLEVVDAQTTFAQANAAYQDGAVRYRVALANLQTLTGVLTTP
;
A
#
# COMPACT_ATOMS: atom_id res chain seq x y z
N MET A 1 45.58 16.55 57.58
CA MET A 1 44.17 16.57 57.84
C MET A 1 43.51 17.02 56.53
N LYS A 2 42.99 16.09 55.70
CA LYS A 2 42.33 16.38 54.44
C LYS A 2 40.83 16.30 54.65
N SER A 3 40.10 17.34 54.30
CA SER A 3 38.66 17.49 54.53
C SER A 3 37.85 16.51 53.69
N PRO A 4 36.81 15.84 54.23
CA PRO A 4 35.98 14.88 53.54
C PRO A 4 34.94 15.48 52.59
N SER A 5 35.02 16.79 52.36
CA SER A 5 33.96 17.55 51.64
C SER A 5 33.99 17.38 50.09
N ILE A 6 35.09 16.94 49.50
CA ILE A 6 35.22 16.85 48.01
C ILE A 6 34.64 15.55 47.46
N LEU A 7 34.74 14.45 48.21
CA LEU A 7 34.16 13.15 47.81
C LEU A 7 32.63 13.15 47.84
N VAL A 8 32.04 13.88 48.77
CA VAL A 8 30.57 14.01 48.88
C VAL A 8 30.01 14.85 47.74
N LEU A 9 30.74 15.87 47.25
CA LEU A 9 30.28 16.73 46.16
C LEU A 9 30.27 16.00 44.80
N SER A 10 31.23 15.09 44.56
CA SER A 10 31.30 14.31 43.32
C SER A 10 30.18 13.26 43.22
N TRP A 11 29.83 12.65 44.36
CA TRP A 11 28.72 11.69 44.43
C TRP A 11 27.35 12.36 44.30
N VAL A 12 27.20 13.60 44.77
CA VAL A 12 25.97 14.38 44.62
C VAL A 12 25.77 14.81 43.17
N LEU A 13 26.85 15.16 42.43
CA LEU A 13 26.74 15.49 40.99
C LEU A 13 26.44 14.27 40.11
N VAL A 14 27.01 13.11 40.42
CA VAL A 14 26.68 11.86 39.70
C VAL A 14 25.22 11.40 40.01
N ALA A 15 24.80 11.53 41.28
CA ALA A 15 23.43 11.25 41.66
C ALA A 15 22.42 12.24 41.02
N ALA A 16 22.75 13.52 40.89
CA ALA A 16 21.92 14.52 40.22
C ALA A 16 21.80 14.27 38.71
N LEU A 17 22.87 13.81 38.02
CA LEU A 17 22.84 13.43 36.62
C LEU A 17 22.00 12.14 36.39
N LEU A 18 22.09 11.16 37.29
CA LEU A 18 21.28 9.95 37.24
C LEU A 18 19.78 10.23 37.55
N LEU A 19 19.49 11.20 38.40
CA LEU A 19 18.11 11.64 38.65
C LEU A 19 17.51 12.42 37.47
N CYS A 20 18.29 13.15 36.69
CA CYS A 20 17.80 13.79 35.46
C CYS A 20 17.46 12.78 34.36
N CYS A 21 18.22 11.68 34.24
CA CYS A 21 17.88 10.61 33.29
C CYS A 21 16.65 9.77 33.73
N ALA A 22 16.39 9.64 35.03
CA ALA A 22 15.20 8.97 35.55
C ALA A 22 13.90 9.76 35.36
N GLY A 23 14.00 11.10 35.29
CA GLY A 23 12.85 11.98 35.09
C GLY A 23 12.22 11.92 33.69
N ILE A 24 12.96 11.46 32.65
CA ILE A 24 12.43 11.33 31.28
C ILE A 24 11.71 10.00 31.07
N ALA A 25 11.99 8.97 31.87
CA ALA A 25 11.28 7.68 31.79
C ALA A 25 9.95 7.65 32.59
N ALA A 26 9.70 8.60 33.49
CA ALA A 26 8.50 8.63 34.33
C ALA A 26 7.31 9.40 33.70
N ALA A 27 7.50 10.05 32.55
CA ALA A 27 6.42 10.83 31.90
C ALA A 27 5.47 9.99 31.01
N GLN A 28 5.61 8.66 30.96
CA GLN A 28 4.75 7.77 30.18
C GLN A 28 3.84 6.84 30.99
N GLN A 29 3.75 7.04 32.32
CA GLN A 29 2.77 6.32 33.15
C GLN A 29 1.91 7.31 33.94
N THR A 30 0.97 7.96 33.26
CA THR A 30 -0.12 8.66 33.90
C THR A 30 -1.46 8.19 33.36
N ALA A 31 -2.19 7.61 34.30
CA ALA A 31 -3.63 7.58 34.40
C ALA A 31 -4.41 6.72 33.40
N ALA A 32 -4.66 5.50 33.79
CA ALA A 32 -5.96 4.89 33.51
C ALA A 32 -7.04 5.67 34.28
N PRO A 33 -8.09 6.20 33.64
CA PRO A 33 -9.21 6.74 34.35
C PRO A 33 -10.04 5.59 34.93
N ALA A 34 -10.36 5.72 36.20
CA ALA A 34 -11.30 4.87 36.90
C ALA A 34 -12.61 4.74 36.11
N SER A 35 -12.99 3.49 35.89
CA SER A 35 -14.29 3.09 35.34
C SER A 35 -15.41 3.64 36.22
N ALA A 36 -16.04 4.73 35.81
CA ALA A 36 -17.38 5.09 36.22
C ALA A 36 -18.33 4.31 35.30
N ALA A 37 -19.08 3.38 35.85
CA ALA A 37 -20.16 2.69 35.17
C ALA A 37 -21.18 3.72 34.69
N PRO A 38 -21.53 3.80 33.39
CA PRO A 38 -22.66 4.58 32.98
C PRO A 38 -23.94 3.82 33.30
N SER A 39 -24.81 4.47 34.07
CA SER A 39 -26.21 4.10 34.24
C SER A 39 -26.85 3.89 32.86
N ARG A 40 -27.38 2.69 32.65
CA ARG A 40 -28.25 2.36 31.53
C ARG A 40 -29.59 3.08 31.71
N ASP A 41 -29.68 4.28 31.19
CA ASP A 41 -30.98 4.81 30.77
C ASP A 41 -31.28 4.22 29.38
N ALA A 42 -32.20 3.27 29.40
CA ALA A 42 -32.79 2.69 28.20
C ALA A 42 -33.67 3.76 27.54
N GLN A 43 -33.03 4.61 26.72
CA GLN A 43 -33.80 5.34 25.70
C GLN A 43 -33.95 4.41 24.48
N SER A 44 -35.15 3.84 24.43
CA SER A 44 -35.75 3.27 23.21
C SER A 44 -35.88 4.39 22.15
N GLY A 45 -34.76 4.71 21.52
CA GLY A 45 -34.76 5.48 20.28
C GLY A 45 -35.01 4.53 19.11
N ALA A 46 -36.07 4.78 18.33
CA ALA A 46 -36.26 4.17 17.03
C ALA A 46 -34.94 4.26 16.23
N PRO A 47 -34.58 3.25 15.42
CA PRO A 47 -33.35 3.30 14.62
C PRO A 47 -33.44 4.55 13.73
N ALA A 48 -32.61 5.54 14.01
CA ALA A 48 -32.42 6.65 13.13
C ALA A 48 -31.94 6.06 11.81
N THR A 49 -32.77 6.13 10.77
CA THR A 49 -32.39 5.78 9.41
C THR A 49 -31.23 6.72 9.04
N LEU A 50 -30.01 6.20 9.11
CA LEU A 50 -28.84 6.93 8.67
C LEU A 50 -29.10 7.35 7.21
N PRO A 51 -28.80 8.59 6.83
CA PRO A 51 -29.01 9.05 5.46
C PRO A 51 -28.21 8.14 4.53
N VAL A 52 -28.89 7.64 3.48
CA VAL A 52 -28.25 6.80 2.46
C VAL A 52 -27.10 7.59 1.84
N LEU A 53 -25.88 7.09 1.96
CA LEU A 53 -24.69 7.72 1.44
C LEU A 53 -24.58 7.47 -0.06
N ARG A 54 -24.64 8.52 -0.88
CA ARG A 54 -24.36 8.41 -2.32
C ARG A 54 -22.86 8.44 -2.53
N LEU A 55 -22.31 7.38 -3.15
CA LEU A 55 -20.89 7.19 -3.40
C LEU A 55 -20.60 7.27 -4.90
N THR A 56 -19.72 8.20 -5.26
CA THR A 56 -19.05 8.20 -6.57
C THR A 56 -17.83 7.28 -6.52
N LEU A 57 -17.27 6.93 -7.67
CA LEU A 57 -16.01 6.17 -7.73
C LEU A 57 -14.86 6.95 -7.07
N GLU A 58 -14.82 8.28 -7.24
CA GLU A 58 -13.81 9.14 -6.62
C GLU A 58 -13.91 9.13 -5.09
N ASP A 59 -15.12 9.24 -4.54
CA ASP A 59 -15.35 9.13 -3.09
C ASP A 59 -14.93 7.78 -2.53
N ALA A 60 -15.22 6.70 -3.25
CA ALA A 60 -14.81 5.36 -2.89
C ALA A 60 -13.29 5.22 -2.85
N LEU A 61 -12.58 5.73 -3.86
CA LEU A 61 -11.12 5.74 -3.92
C LEU A 61 -10.50 6.55 -2.78
N ALA A 62 -11.05 7.74 -2.48
CA ALA A 62 -10.58 8.57 -1.39
C ALA A 62 -10.71 7.87 -0.03
N ARG A 63 -11.84 7.20 0.22
CA ARG A 63 -12.07 6.42 1.44
C ARG A 63 -11.17 5.19 1.53
N ALA A 64 -11.03 4.44 0.44
CA ALA A 64 -10.17 3.27 0.38
C ALA A 64 -8.70 3.63 0.68
N ARG A 65 -8.19 4.74 0.14
CA ARG A 65 -6.83 5.23 0.45
C ARG A 65 -6.63 5.51 1.93
N LYS A 66 -7.67 6.02 2.60
CA LYS A 66 -7.62 6.30 4.04
C LYS A 66 -7.66 5.02 4.89
N ASN A 67 -8.41 4.01 4.45
CA ASN A 67 -8.71 2.82 5.26
C ASN A 67 -7.86 1.59 4.91
N SER A 68 -7.20 1.55 3.75
CA SER A 68 -6.38 0.40 3.35
C SER A 68 -5.09 0.29 4.15
N ALA A 69 -5.00 -0.72 5.02
CA ALA A 69 -3.80 -0.99 5.81
C ALA A 69 -2.56 -1.27 4.94
N GLN A 70 -2.73 -1.98 3.82
CA GLN A 70 -1.63 -2.29 2.90
C GLN A 70 -1.09 -1.04 2.20
N PHE A 71 -1.96 -0.13 1.78
CA PHE A 71 -1.54 1.14 1.21
C PHE A 71 -0.83 2.01 2.25
N GLN A 72 -1.38 2.12 3.48
CA GLN A 72 -0.76 2.85 4.58
C GLN A 72 0.62 2.28 4.97
N SER A 73 0.76 0.94 4.99
CA SER A 73 2.05 0.29 5.19
C SER A 73 3.07 0.70 4.12
N SER A 74 2.70 0.67 2.85
CA SER A 74 3.59 1.07 1.74
C SER A 74 3.99 2.55 1.81
N GLN A 75 3.10 3.43 2.26
CA GLN A 75 3.41 4.84 2.51
C GLN A 75 4.38 5.00 3.69
N THR A 76 4.18 4.21 4.74
CA THR A 76 5.08 4.18 5.90
C THR A 76 6.47 3.72 5.50
N ASP A 77 6.60 2.66 4.69
CA ASP A 77 7.87 2.17 4.17
C ASP A 77 8.60 3.24 3.34
N ALA A 78 7.86 4.00 2.51
CA ALA A 78 8.42 5.11 1.75
C ALA A 78 8.88 6.26 2.67
N ALA A 79 8.15 6.52 3.76
CA ALA A 79 8.55 7.51 4.76
C ALA A 79 9.79 7.07 5.54
N ILE A 80 9.89 5.79 5.93
CA ILE A 80 11.07 5.21 6.57
C ILE A 80 12.28 5.34 5.64
N ALA A 81 12.18 4.92 4.39
CA ALA A 81 13.27 5.02 3.42
C ALA A 81 13.73 6.48 3.19
N ARG A 82 12.83 7.45 3.34
CA ARG A 82 13.18 8.86 3.32
C ARG A 82 13.98 9.27 4.56
N GLN A 83 13.65 8.75 5.74
CA GLN A 83 14.42 9.00 6.97
C GLN A 83 15.80 8.33 6.90
N ASP A 84 15.89 7.11 6.34
CA ASP A 84 17.18 6.45 6.10
C ASP A 84 18.09 7.28 5.18
N ARG A 85 17.52 7.96 4.19
CA ARG A 85 18.28 8.91 3.35
C ARG A 85 18.77 10.11 4.17
N TYR A 86 17.97 10.67 5.09
CA TYR A 86 18.41 11.75 5.98
C TYR A 86 19.51 11.30 6.90
N GLN A 87 19.40 10.09 7.49
CA GLN A 87 20.45 9.51 8.32
C GLN A 87 21.77 9.32 7.54
N ALA A 88 21.67 8.78 6.31
CA ALA A 88 22.84 8.62 5.43
C ALA A 88 23.45 9.97 5.00
N ALA A 89 22.65 11.04 4.87
CA ALA A 89 23.15 12.40 4.62
C ALA A 89 23.82 12.99 5.87
N ALA A 90 23.24 12.77 7.05
CA ALA A 90 23.80 13.21 8.32
C ALA A 90 25.14 12.51 8.65
N ALA A 91 25.28 11.25 8.22
CA ALA A 91 26.53 10.49 8.38
C ALA A 91 27.71 11.02 7.52
N LEU A 92 27.46 11.98 6.61
CA LEU A 92 28.49 12.71 5.87
C LEU A 92 28.86 14.05 6.52
N LEU A 93 28.33 14.34 7.70
CA LEU A 93 28.60 15.56 8.45
C LEU A 93 29.36 15.24 9.73
N PRO A 94 30.19 16.17 10.24
CA PRO A 94 30.89 15.96 11.49
C PRO A 94 29.98 15.59 12.65
N SER A 95 30.30 14.52 13.36
CA SER A 95 29.61 14.14 14.59
C SER A 95 30.28 14.76 15.80
N VAL A 96 29.49 15.18 16.79
CA VAL A 96 29.98 15.73 18.04
C VAL A 96 29.53 14.82 19.17
N THR A 97 30.47 14.26 19.90
CA THR A 97 30.20 13.44 21.08
C THR A 97 30.90 14.01 22.30
N TYR A 98 30.37 13.78 23.48
CA TYR A 98 31.01 14.13 24.74
C TYR A 98 31.23 12.87 25.56
N ASN A 99 32.47 12.51 25.77
CA ASN A 99 32.88 11.27 26.43
C ASN A 99 33.35 11.58 27.86
N ASN A 100 32.87 10.79 28.82
CA ASN A 100 33.37 10.77 30.18
C ASN A 100 33.79 9.35 30.50
N GLU A 101 35.06 9.19 30.85
CA GLU A 101 35.61 7.90 31.18
C GLU A 101 36.48 8.03 32.46
N ALA A 102 36.37 7.07 33.37
CA ALA A 102 37.24 6.94 34.52
C ALA A 102 37.91 5.57 34.44
N LEU A 103 39.18 5.56 34.21
CA LEU A 103 39.98 4.36 34.08
C LEU A 103 40.78 4.12 35.35
N TYR A 104 40.81 2.88 35.84
CA TYR A 104 41.63 2.43 36.94
C TYR A 104 42.50 1.26 36.50
N THR A 105 43.79 1.43 36.61
CA THR A 105 44.78 0.37 36.34
C THR A 105 45.39 -0.12 37.65
N GLN A 106 45.31 -1.42 37.87
CA GLN A 106 45.86 -2.04 39.10
C GLN A 106 47.35 -1.87 39.19
N LEU A 107 47.84 -1.43 40.36
CA LEU A 107 49.26 -1.41 40.73
C LEU A 107 49.74 -2.85 40.98
N ASP A 108 51.02 -3.12 40.66
CA ASP A 108 51.65 -4.35 41.06
C ASP A 108 52.03 -4.35 42.58
N ARG A 109 52.48 -5.51 43.10
CA ARG A 109 52.83 -5.65 44.53
C ARG A 109 54.01 -4.77 44.95
N SER A 110 54.83 -4.28 44.02
CA SER A 110 55.95 -3.39 44.28
C SER A 110 55.54 -1.90 44.20
N GLY A 111 54.29 -1.59 43.99
CA GLY A 111 53.77 -0.23 43.86
C GLY A 111 54.01 0.41 42.50
N ASN A 112 54.48 -0.37 41.52
CA ASN A 112 54.65 0.10 40.16
C ASN A 112 53.34 -0.05 39.37
N VAL A 113 52.98 0.96 38.58
CA VAL A 113 51.84 0.93 37.69
C VAL A 113 52.16 0.04 36.50
N ARG A 114 51.35 -1.02 36.27
CA ARG A 114 51.40 -1.77 35.01
C ARG A 114 50.48 -1.09 34.00
N LEU A 115 51.06 -0.12 33.28
CA LEU A 115 50.33 0.58 32.22
C LEU A 115 50.30 -0.29 30.96
N ILE A 116 49.11 -0.60 30.47
CA ILE A 116 48.93 -1.30 29.20
C ILE A 116 48.96 -0.28 28.05
N ALA A 117 48.30 0.87 28.21
CA ALA A 117 48.24 1.93 27.21
C ALA A 117 47.82 3.28 27.81
N ASN A 118 48.09 3.55 29.09
CA ASN A 118 47.54 4.68 29.84
C ASN A 118 48.64 5.55 30.42
N ASN A 119 48.28 6.78 30.75
CA ASN A 119 49.23 7.76 31.30
C ASN A 119 49.38 7.67 32.82
N ALA A 120 48.41 7.03 33.52
CA ALA A 120 48.44 6.90 34.98
C ALA A 120 47.64 5.69 35.49
N ALA A 121 47.79 5.34 36.80
CA ALA A 121 46.97 4.31 37.44
C ALA A 121 45.51 4.68 37.56
N GLN A 122 45.22 5.97 37.69
CA GLN A 122 43.89 6.57 37.62
C GLN A 122 43.91 7.61 36.52
N GLU A 123 42.98 7.52 35.57
CA GLU A 123 42.88 8.42 34.44
C GLU A 123 41.45 8.86 34.29
N TYR A 124 41.23 10.14 34.16
CA TYR A 124 39.90 10.75 33.97
C TYR A 124 39.91 11.47 32.63
N ILE A 125 39.09 10.97 31.73
CA ILE A 125 38.89 11.55 30.41
C ILE A 125 37.50 12.19 30.39
N SER A 126 37.47 13.49 30.11
CA SER A 126 36.20 14.25 29.99
C SER A 126 36.34 15.20 28.83
N GLN A 127 35.97 14.76 27.63
CA GLN A 127 36.30 15.41 26.37
C GLN A 127 35.11 15.46 25.41
N ALA A 128 34.98 16.60 24.74
CA ALA A 128 34.20 16.69 23.51
C ALA A 128 35.08 16.20 22.35
N ASN A 129 34.51 15.34 21.51
CA ASN A 129 35.11 14.85 20.26
C ASN A 129 34.29 15.31 19.08
N VAL A 130 34.93 15.93 18.09
CA VAL A 130 34.38 16.20 16.77
C VAL A 130 35.04 15.22 15.81
N HIS A 131 34.25 14.30 15.27
CA HIS A 131 34.74 13.28 14.34
C HIS A 131 34.11 13.46 12.97
N GLU A 132 34.92 13.42 11.91
CA GLU A 132 34.50 13.43 10.50
C GLU A 132 35.26 12.37 9.73
N SER A 133 34.57 11.64 8.84
CA SER A 133 35.18 10.67 7.94
C SER A 133 34.78 10.92 6.49
N ILE A 134 35.79 10.98 5.63
CA ILE A 134 35.62 11.21 4.19
C ILE A 134 36.14 10.01 3.43
N ASP A 135 35.23 9.23 2.88
CA ASP A 135 35.54 8.07 2.06
C ASP A 135 34.46 7.84 0.96
N LEU A 136 34.85 7.06 -0.06
CA LEU A 136 33.91 6.75 -1.16
C LEU A 136 32.81 5.80 -0.71
N VAL A 137 32.98 5.03 0.34
CA VAL A 137 31.97 4.09 0.87
C VAL A 137 30.81 4.89 1.44
N SER A 138 31.09 5.90 2.28
CA SER A 138 30.08 6.78 2.90
C SER A 138 29.30 7.59 1.85
N ILE A 139 30.01 8.17 0.86
CA ILE A 139 29.36 8.88 -0.25
C ILE A 139 28.46 7.93 -1.07
N SER A 140 28.92 6.69 -1.32
CA SER A 140 28.13 5.70 -2.05
C SER A 140 26.95 5.22 -1.22
N ALA A 141 27.07 5.10 0.10
CA ALA A 141 25.97 4.75 1.01
C ALA A 141 24.85 5.81 0.96
N PHE A 142 25.18 7.10 0.95
CA PHE A 142 24.19 8.17 0.76
C PHE A 142 23.48 8.08 -0.60
N ARG A 143 24.24 7.88 -1.69
CA ARG A 143 23.65 7.74 -3.04
C ARG A 143 22.76 6.49 -3.14
N ARG A 144 23.19 5.38 -2.54
CA ARG A 144 22.42 4.15 -2.43
C ARG A 144 21.11 4.37 -1.68
N SER A 145 21.17 5.03 -0.51
CA SER A 145 19.98 5.35 0.29
C SER A 145 19.02 6.30 -0.45
N SER A 146 19.58 7.25 -1.23
CA SER A 146 18.76 8.11 -2.11
C SER A 146 18.02 7.30 -3.18
N ALA A 147 18.68 6.34 -3.83
CA ALA A 147 18.06 5.44 -4.80
C ALA A 147 17.04 4.49 -4.13
N ALA A 148 17.35 3.98 -2.92
CA ALA A 148 16.41 3.18 -2.12
C ALA A 148 15.14 3.95 -1.76
N SER A 149 15.25 5.23 -1.42
CA SER A 149 14.10 6.10 -1.16
C SER A 149 13.24 6.31 -2.42
N ALA A 150 13.88 6.47 -3.60
CA ALA A 150 13.15 6.54 -4.87
C ALA A 150 12.44 5.22 -5.21
N LEU A 151 13.07 4.08 -4.94
CA LEU A 151 12.48 2.75 -5.09
C LEU A 151 11.26 2.56 -4.17
N ALA A 152 11.39 2.92 -2.90
CA ALA A 152 10.29 2.80 -1.93
C ALA A 152 9.09 3.71 -2.31
N LYS A 153 9.36 4.93 -2.80
CA LYS A 153 8.32 5.82 -3.34
C LYS A 153 7.60 5.21 -4.54
N ALA A 154 8.34 4.61 -5.48
CA ALA A 154 7.74 3.93 -6.62
C ALA A 154 6.89 2.72 -6.20
N ARG A 155 7.34 1.94 -5.19
CA ARG A 155 6.55 0.82 -4.61
C ARG A 155 5.26 1.30 -3.94
N ALA A 156 5.30 2.42 -3.23
CA ALA A 156 4.09 3.00 -2.65
C ALA A 156 3.08 3.43 -3.74
N GLU A 157 3.56 3.90 -4.89
CA GLU A 157 2.71 4.22 -6.03
C GLU A 157 2.14 2.95 -6.71
N ILE A 158 2.92 1.87 -6.81
CA ILE A 158 2.42 0.55 -7.26
C ILE A 158 1.29 0.07 -6.34
N ALA A 159 1.47 0.16 -5.01
CA ALA A 159 0.46 -0.21 -4.04
C ALA A 159 -0.81 0.66 -4.17
N SER A 160 -0.65 1.97 -4.43
CA SER A 160 -1.77 2.88 -4.73
C SER A 160 -2.56 2.43 -5.96
N ARG A 161 -1.87 2.07 -7.05
CA ARG A 161 -2.52 1.57 -8.27
C ARG A 161 -3.22 0.24 -8.05
N GLY A 162 -2.60 -0.69 -7.33
CA GLY A 162 -3.24 -1.96 -6.95
C GLY A 162 -4.53 -1.74 -6.16
N LEU A 163 -4.52 -0.79 -5.22
CA LEU A 163 -5.72 -0.41 -4.47
C LEU A 163 -6.81 0.15 -5.40
N VAL A 164 -6.44 1.05 -6.34
CA VAL A 164 -7.39 1.62 -7.32
C VAL A 164 -8.05 0.51 -8.13
N VAL A 165 -7.28 -0.45 -8.67
CA VAL A 165 -7.82 -1.59 -9.43
C VAL A 165 -8.82 -2.38 -8.59
N THR A 166 -8.46 -2.72 -7.34
CA THR A 166 -9.34 -3.49 -6.44
C THR A 166 -10.64 -2.73 -6.14
N VAL A 167 -10.57 -1.43 -5.84
CA VAL A 167 -11.74 -0.61 -5.55
C VAL A 167 -12.64 -0.47 -6.77
N VAL A 168 -12.07 -0.24 -7.96
CA VAL A 168 -12.82 -0.16 -9.22
C VAL A 168 -13.55 -1.46 -9.52
N GLN A 169 -12.86 -2.60 -9.40
CA GLN A 169 -13.49 -3.91 -9.62
C GLN A 169 -14.64 -4.16 -8.65
N SER A 170 -14.44 -3.88 -7.35
CA SER A 170 -15.48 -4.06 -6.34
C SER A 170 -16.65 -3.08 -6.54
N TYR A 171 -16.37 -1.82 -6.92
CA TYR A 171 -17.40 -0.82 -7.24
C TYR A 171 -18.30 -1.28 -8.37
N TYR A 172 -17.72 -1.69 -9.50
CA TYR A 172 -18.49 -2.18 -10.64
C TYR A 172 -19.11 -3.55 -10.40
N ALA A 173 -18.57 -4.38 -9.51
CA ALA A 173 -19.20 -5.62 -9.06
C ALA A 173 -20.52 -5.34 -8.32
N VAL A 174 -20.55 -4.32 -7.44
CA VAL A 174 -21.79 -3.87 -6.78
C VAL A 174 -22.80 -3.35 -7.81
N ALA A 175 -22.37 -2.52 -8.76
CA ALA A 175 -23.22 -2.00 -9.81
C ALA A 175 -23.82 -3.13 -10.69
N ALA A 176 -23.01 -4.12 -11.07
CA ALA A 176 -23.45 -5.31 -11.78
C ALA A 176 -24.48 -6.12 -10.98
N ALA A 177 -24.21 -6.34 -9.68
CA ALA A 177 -25.13 -7.08 -8.81
C ALA A 177 -26.46 -6.35 -8.61
N GLN A 178 -26.46 -5.00 -8.54
CA GLN A 178 -27.70 -4.20 -8.52
C GLN A 178 -28.52 -4.39 -9.79
N GLN A 179 -27.88 -4.31 -10.97
CA GLN A 179 -28.56 -4.52 -12.26
C GLN A 179 -29.11 -5.95 -12.38
N LYS A 180 -28.35 -6.96 -11.92
CA LYS A 180 -28.82 -8.36 -11.89
C LYS A 180 -30.03 -8.54 -10.99
N LEU A 181 -30.06 -7.89 -9.83
CA LEU A 181 -31.23 -7.91 -8.93
C LEU A 181 -32.45 -7.27 -9.59
N GLU A 182 -32.32 -6.09 -10.20
CA GLU A 182 -33.43 -5.42 -10.89
C GLU A 182 -33.95 -6.25 -12.08
N ALA A 183 -33.05 -6.88 -12.85
CA ALA A 183 -33.44 -7.81 -13.91
C ALA A 183 -34.17 -9.05 -13.34
N ALA A 184 -33.68 -9.64 -12.25
CA ALA A 184 -34.30 -10.79 -11.61
C ALA A 184 -35.70 -10.46 -11.05
N LYS A 185 -35.91 -9.26 -10.48
CA LYS A 185 -37.25 -8.79 -10.05
C LYS A 185 -38.23 -8.71 -11.23
N LYS A 186 -37.82 -8.03 -12.33
CA LYS A 186 -38.63 -7.93 -13.54
C LYS A 186 -38.94 -9.30 -14.13
N ASN A 187 -37.97 -10.19 -14.22
CA ASN A 187 -38.18 -11.56 -14.71
C ASN A 187 -39.09 -12.36 -13.78
N GLY A 188 -39.04 -12.16 -12.46
CA GLY A 188 -39.99 -12.76 -11.51
C GLY A 188 -41.43 -12.29 -11.73
N GLU A 189 -41.62 -10.98 -11.87
CA GLU A 189 -42.97 -10.40 -12.17
C GLU A 189 -43.53 -10.88 -13.50
N GLU A 190 -42.69 -11.03 -14.54
CA GLU A 190 -43.07 -11.61 -15.82
C GLU A 190 -43.47 -13.08 -15.69
N GLY A 191 -42.71 -13.87 -14.89
CA GLY A 191 -43.02 -15.26 -14.58
C GLY A 191 -44.37 -15.40 -13.88
N ASP A 192 -44.66 -14.58 -12.87
CA ASP A 192 -45.97 -14.57 -12.18
C ASP A 192 -47.12 -14.18 -13.11
N ARG A 193 -46.92 -13.16 -13.97
CA ARG A 193 -47.91 -12.75 -14.97
C ARG A 193 -48.19 -13.85 -16.01
N PHE A 194 -47.14 -14.53 -16.46
CA PHE A 194 -47.24 -15.63 -17.41
C PHE A 194 -47.95 -16.83 -16.82
N LEU A 195 -47.63 -17.24 -15.59
CA LEU A 195 -48.32 -18.32 -14.88
C LEU A 195 -49.81 -18.03 -14.76
N LYS A 196 -50.18 -16.81 -14.34
CA LYS A 196 -51.57 -16.39 -14.22
C LYS A 196 -52.32 -16.46 -15.58
N LEU A 197 -51.69 -15.96 -16.64
CA LEU A 197 -52.26 -16.02 -18.01
C LEU A 197 -52.51 -17.48 -18.42
N THR A 198 -51.54 -18.40 -18.19
CA THR A 198 -51.66 -19.81 -18.57
C THR A 198 -52.76 -20.52 -17.76
N GLN A 199 -52.93 -20.20 -16.46
CA GLN A 199 -54.01 -20.69 -15.62
C GLN A 199 -55.39 -20.20 -16.09
N ASP A 200 -55.50 -18.95 -16.55
CA ASP A 200 -56.77 -18.41 -17.07
C ASP A 200 -57.15 -19.03 -18.42
N LEU A 201 -56.17 -19.31 -19.29
CA LEU A 201 -56.37 -20.04 -20.55
C LEU A 201 -56.75 -21.51 -20.31
N GLU A 202 -56.20 -22.17 -19.29
CA GLU A 202 -56.60 -23.52 -18.89
C GLU A 202 -58.06 -23.57 -18.45
N LYS A 203 -58.52 -22.61 -17.60
CA LYS A 203 -59.90 -22.49 -17.17
C LYS A 203 -60.86 -22.30 -18.35
N GLY A 204 -60.39 -21.61 -19.42
CA GLY A 204 -61.10 -21.46 -20.68
C GLY A 204 -61.10 -22.72 -21.58
N GLY A 205 -60.27 -23.73 -21.24
CA GLY A 205 -60.10 -24.95 -22.04
C GLY A 205 -59.20 -24.77 -23.26
N GLU A 206 -58.45 -23.66 -23.33
CA GLU A 206 -57.59 -23.31 -24.47
C GLU A 206 -56.20 -23.92 -24.41
N VAL A 207 -55.72 -24.30 -23.21
CA VAL A 207 -54.40 -24.92 -23.00
C VAL A 207 -54.50 -26.13 -22.07
N ALA A 208 -53.55 -27.05 -22.18
CA ALA A 208 -53.47 -28.26 -21.35
C ALA A 208 -52.91 -27.97 -19.94
N HIS A 209 -53.32 -28.74 -18.94
CA HIS A 209 -52.79 -28.67 -17.58
C HIS A 209 -51.24 -28.83 -17.54
N SER A 210 -50.66 -29.61 -18.46
CA SER A 210 -49.20 -29.73 -18.62
C SER A 210 -48.48 -28.41 -18.88
N ASP A 211 -49.18 -27.43 -19.49
CA ASP A 211 -48.61 -26.13 -19.80
C ASP A 211 -48.60 -25.23 -18.57
N VAL A 212 -49.62 -25.33 -17.70
CA VAL A 212 -49.65 -24.68 -16.39
C VAL A 212 -48.48 -25.20 -15.52
N ILE A 213 -48.24 -26.51 -15.50
CA ILE A 213 -47.10 -27.11 -14.76
C ILE A 213 -45.77 -26.53 -15.27
N LYS A 214 -45.58 -26.39 -16.60
CA LYS A 214 -44.37 -25.78 -17.18
C LYS A 214 -44.20 -24.31 -16.75
N ALA A 215 -45.29 -23.52 -16.80
CA ALA A 215 -45.26 -22.13 -16.36
C ALA A 215 -44.97 -21.99 -14.86
N GLU A 216 -45.49 -22.92 -14.04
CA GLU A 216 -45.18 -22.96 -12.60
C GLU A 216 -43.72 -23.30 -12.33
N LEU A 217 -43.16 -24.30 -12.99
CA LEU A 217 -41.74 -24.63 -12.90
C LEU A 217 -40.84 -23.44 -13.29
N GLN A 218 -41.18 -22.74 -14.35
CA GLN A 218 -40.49 -21.53 -14.79
C GLN A 218 -40.56 -20.43 -13.74
N MET A 219 -41.71 -20.21 -13.13
CA MET A 219 -41.91 -19.23 -12.06
C MET A 219 -41.06 -19.57 -10.84
N GLN A 220 -41.00 -20.87 -10.41
CA GLN A 220 -40.15 -21.30 -9.30
C GLN A 220 -38.65 -21.07 -9.59
N ASP A 221 -38.20 -21.31 -10.84
CA ASP A 221 -36.81 -21.01 -11.24
C ASP A 221 -36.51 -19.52 -11.18
N ARG A 222 -37.44 -18.64 -11.62
CA ARG A 222 -37.29 -17.17 -11.49
C ARG A 222 -37.24 -16.70 -10.05
N ARG A 223 -38.01 -17.30 -9.14
CA ARG A 223 -37.93 -17.02 -7.70
C ARG A 223 -36.59 -17.42 -7.10
N ARG A 224 -36.07 -18.57 -7.49
CA ARG A 224 -34.70 -18.99 -7.07
C ARG A 224 -33.66 -18.01 -7.56
N GLN A 225 -33.68 -17.61 -8.82
CA GLN A 225 -32.77 -16.62 -9.40
C GLN A 225 -32.85 -15.25 -8.68
N LEU A 226 -34.05 -14.82 -8.26
CA LEU A 226 -34.22 -13.61 -7.48
C LEU A 226 -33.53 -13.68 -6.11
N LEU A 227 -33.67 -14.81 -5.39
CA LEU A 227 -32.99 -15.03 -4.10
C LEU A 227 -31.48 -15.06 -4.27
N GLU A 228 -30.97 -15.70 -5.31
CA GLU A 228 -29.54 -15.73 -5.65
C GLU A 228 -29.01 -14.33 -5.99
N ALA A 229 -29.77 -13.51 -6.72
CA ALA A 229 -29.41 -12.14 -7.04
C ALA A 229 -29.39 -11.23 -5.78
N GLN A 230 -30.35 -11.43 -4.85
CA GLN A 230 -30.35 -10.73 -3.56
C GLN A 230 -29.10 -11.07 -2.73
N LEU A 231 -28.76 -12.35 -2.64
CA LEU A 231 -27.54 -12.79 -1.95
C LEU A 231 -26.28 -12.26 -2.63
N GLY A 232 -26.25 -12.27 -3.96
CA GLY A 232 -25.13 -11.74 -4.75
C GLY A 232 -24.89 -10.25 -4.51
N LEU A 233 -25.96 -9.45 -4.47
CA LEU A 233 -25.87 -8.02 -4.14
C LEU A 233 -25.37 -7.80 -2.70
N LEU A 234 -25.92 -8.56 -1.73
CA LEU A 234 -25.47 -8.46 -0.35
C LEU A 234 -23.97 -8.71 -0.26
N ASN A 235 -23.48 -9.82 -0.82
CA ASN A 235 -22.06 -10.16 -0.79
C ASN A 235 -21.19 -9.09 -1.45
N ALA A 236 -21.55 -8.63 -2.64
CA ALA A 236 -20.81 -7.57 -3.33
C ALA A 236 -20.75 -6.26 -2.52
N ARG A 237 -21.86 -5.89 -1.83
CA ARG A 237 -21.90 -4.71 -0.95
C ARG A 237 -21.00 -4.90 0.28
N LEU A 238 -21.00 -6.08 0.88
CA LEU A 238 -20.15 -6.41 2.03
C LEU A 238 -18.67 -6.35 1.65
N ASP A 239 -18.29 -6.97 0.54
CA ASP A 239 -16.91 -6.95 0.04
C ASP A 239 -16.42 -5.52 -0.26
N PHE A 240 -17.29 -4.71 -0.85
CA PHE A 240 -16.97 -3.31 -1.12
C PHE A 240 -16.90 -2.47 0.17
N ALA A 241 -17.82 -2.68 1.12
CA ALA A 241 -17.86 -1.97 2.39
C ALA A 241 -16.58 -2.18 3.21
N VAL A 242 -16.03 -3.41 3.23
CA VAL A 242 -14.75 -3.72 3.88
C VAL A 242 -13.58 -2.91 3.32
N LEU A 243 -13.61 -2.57 2.03
CA LEU A 243 -12.54 -1.79 1.40
C LEU A 243 -12.59 -0.29 1.72
N ILE A 244 -13.80 0.27 1.89
CA ILE A 244 -14.00 1.73 1.94
C ILE A 244 -14.38 2.27 3.31
N PHE A 245 -14.86 1.45 4.25
CA PHE A 245 -15.25 1.89 5.59
C PHE A 245 -14.38 1.25 6.67
N SER A 246 -14.02 2.05 7.67
CA SER A 246 -13.38 1.56 8.91
C SER A 246 -14.37 0.87 9.83
N ASP A 247 -15.59 1.43 9.88
CA ASP A 247 -16.73 0.88 10.61
C ASP A 247 -17.67 0.28 9.57
N PHE A 248 -18.09 -0.96 9.81
CA PHE A 248 -18.90 -1.69 8.86
C PHE A 248 -20.23 -0.99 8.60
N ASN A 249 -20.35 -0.32 7.46
CA ASN A 249 -21.58 0.35 7.01
C ASN A 249 -21.93 -0.11 5.61
N ASP A 250 -23.09 -0.73 5.45
CA ASP A 250 -23.61 -1.22 4.17
C ASP A 250 -24.71 -0.31 3.57
N ASN A 251 -25.05 0.81 4.24
CA ASN A 251 -26.11 1.73 3.80
C ASN A 251 -25.57 2.80 2.85
N PHE A 252 -25.28 2.41 1.61
CA PHE A 252 -24.84 3.31 0.55
C PHE A 252 -25.52 3.00 -0.78
N GLU A 253 -25.57 3.99 -1.67
CA GLU A 253 -25.98 3.88 -3.06
C GLU A 253 -24.88 4.35 -4.00
N LEU A 254 -24.70 3.67 -5.14
CA LEU A 254 -23.76 4.10 -6.17
C LEU A 254 -24.40 5.22 -7.02
N ALA A 255 -23.60 6.24 -7.32
CA ALA A 255 -24.07 7.43 -8.05
C ALA A 255 -23.80 7.37 -9.56
N GLU A 256 -23.07 6.37 -10.06
CA GLU A 256 -22.60 6.32 -11.45
C GLU A 256 -23.56 5.57 -12.38
N ASP A 257 -23.76 6.13 -13.57
CA ASP A 257 -24.50 5.47 -14.65
C ASP A 257 -23.55 4.59 -15.49
N LEU A 258 -23.79 3.26 -15.47
CA LEU A 258 -23.03 2.28 -16.24
C LEU A 258 -23.18 2.46 -17.77
N HIS A 259 -24.28 3.05 -18.22
CA HIS A 259 -24.59 3.19 -19.65
C HIS A 259 -24.06 4.48 -20.28
N ALA A 260 -23.48 5.39 -19.49
CA ALA A 260 -22.86 6.60 -20.02
C ALA A 260 -21.69 6.25 -20.96
N SER A 261 -21.71 6.79 -22.18
CA SER A 261 -20.65 6.54 -23.17
C SER A 261 -19.36 7.25 -22.77
N VAL A 262 -18.31 6.50 -22.51
CA VAL A 262 -16.95 7.04 -22.28
C VAL A 262 -16.08 6.60 -23.44
N PRO A 263 -15.41 7.53 -24.17
CA PRO A 263 -14.60 7.18 -25.32
C PRO A 263 -13.31 6.47 -24.89
N LEU A 264 -12.86 5.50 -25.70
CA LEU A 264 -11.57 4.84 -25.54
C LEU A 264 -10.45 5.76 -26.07
N PRO A 265 -9.37 6.06 -25.30
CA PRO A 265 -8.23 6.83 -25.80
C PRO A 265 -7.47 6.04 -26.88
N THR A 266 -6.67 6.72 -27.71
CA THR A 266 -5.87 6.04 -28.73
C THR A 266 -4.71 5.24 -28.11
N ILE A 267 -4.35 4.12 -28.74
CA ILE A 267 -3.25 3.27 -28.26
C ILE A 267 -1.92 4.04 -28.13
N ALA A 268 -1.66 5.00 -29.03
CA ALA A 268 -0.46 5.82 -29.02
C ALA A 268 -0.41 6.72 -27.77
N GLU A 269 -1.53 7.33 -27.37
CA GLU A 269 -1.61 8.14 -26.14
C GLU A 269 -1.39 7.28 -24.91
N VAL A 270 -2.00 6.08 -24.86
CA VAL A 270 -1.83 5.12 -23.77
C VAL A 270 -0.36 4.72 -23.62
N GLN A 271 0.29 4.34 -24.74
CA GLN A 271 1.71 3.95 -24.76
C GLN A 271 2.61 5.10 -24.27
N GLN A 272 2.40 6.32 -24.75
CA GLN A 272 3.20 7.47 -24.37
C GLN A 272 3.07 7.80 -22.88
N ARG A 273 1.85 7.80 -22.35
CA ARG A 273 1.60 8.06 -20.91
C ARG A 273 2.18 6.95 -20.04
N ALA A 274 1.90 5.68 -20.37
CA ALA A 274 2.41 4.54 -19.62
C ALA A 274 3.93 4.48 -19.60
N ALA A 275 4.60 4.74 -20.72
CA ALA A 275 6.07 4.74 -20.77
C ALA A 275 6.70 5.82 -19.86
N ARG A 276 6.04 6.97 -19.69
CA ARG A 276 6.53 8.06 -18.85
C ARG A 276 6.21 7.87 -17.38
N ASP A 277 4.99 7.43 -17.07
CA ASP A 277 4.42 7.53 -15.73
C ASP A 277 4.25 6.15 -15.03
N ASN A 278 4.76 5.06 -15.64
CA ASN A 278 4.64 3.73 -15.03
C ASN A 278 5.55 3.57 -13.80
N PRO A 279 5.01 3.25 -12.61
CA PRO A 279 5.79 3.13 -11.38
C PRO A 279 6.63 1.86 -11.31
N ASP A 280 6.23 0.76 -11.99
CA ASP A 280 7.02 -0.47 -12.03
C ASP A 280 8.33 -0.24 -12.77
N LEU A 281 8.27 0.51 -13.89
CA LEU A 281 9.47 0.92 -14.62
C LEU A 281 10.37 1.83 -13.79
N ARG A 282 9.77 2.80 -13.06
CA ARG A 282 10.52 3.68 -12.14
C ARG A 282 11.13 2.90 -10.98
N ALA A 283 10.43 1.93 -10.42
CA ALA A 283 10.96 1.05 -9.38
C ALA A 283 12.15 0.23 -9.88
N ALA A 284 12.04 -0.38 -11.06
CA ALA A 284 13.12 -1.17 -11.66
C ALA A 284 14.36 -0.30 -11.99
N LEU A 285 14.16 0.93 -12.49
CA LEU A 285 15.25 1.89 -12.72
C LEU A 285 15.96 2.30 -11.42
N ALA A 286 15.18 2.60 -10.37
CA ALA A 286 15.73 2.93 -9.05
C ALA A 286 16.52 1.75 -8.44
N ALA A 287 16.06 0.51 -8.63
CA ALA A 287 16.78 -0.69 -8.19
C ALA A 287 18.13 -0.86 -8.93
N VAL A 288 18.17 -0.58 -10.24
CA VAL A 288 19.44 -0.59 -11.01
C VAL A 288 20.40 0.50 -10.51
N GLN A 289 19.90 1.70 -10.20
CA GLN A 289 20.71 2.79 -9.65
C GLN A 289 21.25 2.43 -8.26
N GLN A 290 20.41 1.86 -7.39
CA GLN A 290 20.81 1.38 -6.07
C GLN A 290 21.93 0.36 -6.18
N ALA A 291 21.76 -0.67 -6.99
CA ALA A 291 22.78 -1.69 -7.24
C ALA A 291 24.08 -1.11 -7.88
N GLY A 292 23.96 -0.07 -8.70
CA GLY A 292 25.09 0.68 -9.25
C GLY A 292 25.91 1.37 -8.16
N HIS A 293 25.25 1.98 -7.19
CA HIS A 293 25.90 2.61 -6.03
C HIS A 293 26.50 1.57 -5.08
N ASP A 294 25.89 0.37 -4.95
CA ASP A 294 26.51 -0.75 -4.22
C ASP A 294 27.84 -1.19 -4.84
N VAL A 295 27.94 -1.23 -6.19
CA VAL A 295 29.22 -1.51 -6.88
C VAL A 295 30.25 -0.42 -6.58
N THR A 296 29.83 0.86 -6.61
CA THR A 296 30.73 1.99 -6.33
C THR A 296 31.22 1.95 -4.89
N GLY A 297 30.33 1.67 -3.93
CA GLY A 297 30.69 1.50 -2.52
C GLY A 297 31.65 0.32 -2.28
N ALA A 298 31.36 -0.83 -2.91
CA ALA A 298 32.24 -2.00 -2.81
C ALA A 298 33.66 -1.71 -3.37
N ARG A 299 33.75 -0.96 -4.48
CA ARG A 299 35.04 -0.52 -5.07
C ARG A 299 35.73 0.52 -4.19
N GLY A 300 34.97 1.33 -3.44
CA GLY A 300 35.49 2.25 -2.43
C GLY A 300 36.35 1.56 -1.38
N GLY A 301 36.10 0.27 -1.10
CA GLY A 301 36.92 -0.54 -0.21
C GLY A 301 38.35 -0.80 -0.68
N TYR A 302 38.76 -0.40 -1.87
CA TYR A 302 40.13 -0.37 -2.34
C TYR A 302 40.81 0.99 -2.15
N LEU A 303 40.05 2.03 -1.88
CA LEU A 303 40.57 3.40 -1.79
C LEU A 303 40.88 3.75 -0.34
N PRO A 304 41.85 4.68 -0.13
CA PRO A 304 42.08 5.24 1.19
C PRO A 304 40.85 5.94 1.76
N SER A 305 40.67 5.85 3.09
CA SER A 305 39.77 6.69 3.86
C SER A 305 40.54 7.72 4.65
N LEU A 306 39.98 8.92 4.79
CA LEU A 306 40.50 10.00 5.60
C LEU A 306 39.55 10.23 6.77
N SER A 307 40.07 10.22 8.00
CA SER A 307 39.29 10.67 9.17
C SER A 307 40.00 11.82 9.85
N PHE A 308 39.19 12.68 10.44
CA PHE A 308 39.65 13.80 11.26
C PHE A 308 38.93 13.75 12.60
N ASP A 309 39.75 13.80 13.67
CA ASP A 309 39.27 13.79 15.05
C ASP A 309 39.84 15.00 15.77
N TYR A 310 38.98 15.75 16.44
CA TYR A 310 39.37 16.86 17.31
C TYR A 310 38.78 16.65 18.69
N TRP A 311 39.63 16.59 19.69
CA TRP A 311 39.23 16.47 21.08
C TRP A 311 39.52 17.76 21.82
N TYR A 312 38.61 18.15 22.71
CA TYR A 312 38.79 19.27 23.63
C TYR A 312 38.25 18.90 25.00
N GLY A 313 39.11 18.96 26.03
CA GLY A 313 38.68 18.61 27.38
C GLY A 313 39.84 18.24 28.29
N ILE A 314 39.53 17.42 29.29
CA ILE A 314 40.48 16.95 30.32
C ILE A 314 40.83 15.50 30.02
N ASP A 315 42.13 15.20 30.09
CA ASP A 315 42.71 13.84 30.06
C ASP A 315 43.88 13.83 31.05
N ALA A 316 43.62 13.41 32.30
CA ALA A 316 44.56 13.59 33.40
C ALA A 316 44.36 12.59 34.55
N PRO A 317 45.40 12.35 35.40
CA PRO A 317 45.26 11.52 36.58
C PRO A 317 44.29 12.06 37.64
N GLN A 318 43.80 13.29 37.50
CA GLN A 318 42.90 13.95 38.43
C GLN A 318 41.76 14.62 37.66
N PHE A 319 40.52 14.43 38.14
CA PHE A 319 39.37 15.14 37.59
C PHE A 319 39.34 16.61 38.10
N ALA A 320 40.21 17.42 37.52
CA ALA A 320 40.36 18.84 37.83
C ALA A 320 40.85 19.62 36.60
N VAL A 321 40.35 20.83 36.40
CA VAL A 321 40.79 21.73 35.32
C VAL A 321 42.25 22.14 35.54
N ASN A 322 42.66 22.36 36.79
CA ASN A 322 44.03 22.72 37.15
C ASN A 322 44.71 21.57 37.88
N GLY A 323 45.79 21.09 37.33
CA GLY A 323 46.67 20.05 37.92
C GLY A 323 47.87 20.66 38.66
N SER A 324 48.69 19.82 39.27
CA SER A 324 49.94 20.23 39.98
C SER A 324 51.01 20.85 39.07
N ASN A 325 50.95 20.54 37.76
CA ASN A 325 51.95 20.99 36.77
C ASN A 325 51.36 21.94 35.70
N GLY A 326 50.14 22.47 35.89
CA GLY A 326 49.47 23.33 34.93
C GLY A 326 48.00 22.99 34.66
N SER A 327 47.44 23.44 33.55
CA SER A 327 46.09 23.13 33.16
C SER A 327 46.00 21.69 32.60
N ASN A 328 45.01 20.94 33.08
CA ASN A 328 44.61 19.63 32.53
C ASN A 328 43.65 19.76 31.35
N LEU A 329 43.21 20.98 31.06
CA LEU A 329 42.34 21.27 29.91
C LEU A 329 43.22 21.48 28.68
N GLY A 330 42.99 20.71 27.64
CA GLY A 330 43.77 20.78 26.41
C GLY A 330 42.94 20.42 25.18
N SER A 331 43.57 20.51 24.02
CA SER A 331 43.02 20.08 22.75
C SER A 331 43.98 19.21 21.98
N SER A 332 43.47 18.25 21.23
CA SER A 332 44.21 17.39 20.32
C SER A 332 43.50 17.28 18.99
N ALA A 333 44.26 17.34 17.90
CA ALA A 333 43.72 17.15 16.55
C ALA A 333 44.54 16.04 15.87
N VAL A 334 43.82 15.05 15.31
CA VAL A 334 44.40 13.91 14.60
C VAL A 334 43.76 13.78 13.23
N ALA A 335 44.60 13.71 12.20
CA ALA A 335 44.15 13.32 10.85
C ALA A 335 44.75 11.94 10.52
N THR A 336 43.90 10.98 10.23
CA THR A 336 44.30 9.60 9.95
C THR A 336 43.96 9.24 8.51
N VAL A 337 44.96 8.75 7.75
CA VAL A 337 44.76 8.16 6.42
C VAL A 337 44.88 6.66 6.56
N ASN A 338 43.80 5.94 6.31
CA ASN A 338 43.79 4.48 6.34
C ASN A 338 43.83 3.93 4.91
N ILE A 339 44.87 3.22 4.55
CA ILE A 339 45.12 2.65 3.22
C ILE A 339 44.99 1.13 3.31
N PRO A 340 43.96 0.51 2.73
CA PRO A 340 43.79 -0.95 2.74
C PRO A 340 44.80 -1.59 1.77
N ILE A 341 45.79 -2.33 2.30
CA ILE A 341 46.84 -2.96 1.48
C ILE A 341 46.47 -4.41 1.13
N TRP A 342 45.95 -5.18 2.08
CA TRP A 342 45.66 -6.61 1.88
C TRP A 342 44.51 -7.10 2.74
N ASN A 343 43.58 -7.84 2.15
CA ASN A 343 42.42 -8.42 2.85
C ASN A 343 42.00 -9.79 2.30
N TRP A 344 42.93 -10.57 1.78
CA TRP A 344 42.68 -11.94 1.30
C TRP A 344 41.60 -12.05 0.24
N GLY A 345 41.38 -11.03 -0.58
CA GLY A 345 40.38 -10.99 -1.66
C GLY A 345 38.95 -10.67 -1.20
N ALA A 346 38.74 -10.32 0.06
CA ALA A 346 37.43 -10.00 0.58
C ALA A 346 36.76 -8.83 -0.18
N THR A 347 37.52 -7.77 -0.48
CA THR A 347 37.00 -6.63 -1.26
C THR A 347 36.67 -7.02 -2.69
N GLN A 348 37.50 -7.86 -3.35
CA GLN A 348 37.24 -8.39 -4.68
C GLN A 348 35.90 -9.18 -4.71
N SER A 349 35.72 -10.04 -3.68
CA SER A 349 34.46 -10.82 -3.56
C SER A 349 33.25 -9.90 -3.39
N ARG A 350 33.33 -8.83 -2.57
CA ARG A 350 32.26 -7.84 -2.39
C ARG A 350 31.92 -7.12 -3.70
N VAL A 351 32.95 -6.69 -4.44
CA VAL A 351 32.73 -6.06 -5.76
C VAL A 351 32.03 -7.04 -6.70
N LYS A 352 32.50 -8.30 -6.77
CA LYS A 352 31.85 -9.32 -7.61
C LYS A 352 30.39 -9.58 -7.23
N GLN A 353 30.10 -9.66 -5.94
CA GLN A 353 28.70 -9.78 -5.46
C GLN A 353 27.85 -8.58 -5.89
N ALA A 354 28.35 -7.36 -5.74
CA ALA A 354 27.64 -6.16 -6.13
C ALA A 354 27.40 -6.09 -7.66
N GLU A 355 28.39 -6.50 -8.47
CA GLU A 355 28.25 -6.59 -9.93
C GLU A 355 27.19 -7.62 -10.35
N LEU A 356 27.14 -8.79 -9.69
CA LEU A 356 26.10 -9.78 -9.93
C LEU A 356 24.71 -9.25 -9.61
N ARG A 357 24.53 -8.55 -8.46
CA ARG A 357 23.27 -7.90 -8.08
C ARG A 357 22.86 -6.82 -9.09
N ARG A 358 23.80 -6.01 -9.57
CA ARG A 358 23.52 -5.02 -10.61
C ARG A 358 23.07 -5.67 -11.92
N THR A 359 23.73 -6.76 -12.33
CA THR A 359 23.35 -7.51 -13.53
C THR A 359 21.95 -8.11 -13.38
N GLN A 360 21.61 -8.62 -12.20
CA GLN A 360 20.25 -9.09 -11.90
C GLN A 360 19.22 -7.96 -12.02
N ALA A 361 19.46 -6.81 -11.40
CA ALA A 361 18.57 -5.65 -11.48
C ALA A 361 18.37 -5.16 -12.93
N GLN A 362 19.41 -5.21 -13.77
CA GLN A 362 19.33 -4.89 -15.20
C GLN A 362 18.42 -5.87 -15.97
N ARG A 363 18.49 -7.17 -15.65
CA ARG A 363 17.59 -8.17 -16.23
C ARG A 363 16.15 -7.97 -15.79
N GLU A 364 15.93 -7.62 -14.53
CA GLU A 364 14.60 -7.29 -13.99
C GLU A 364 14.02 -6.04 -14.66
N LEU A 365 14.82 -5.01 -14.93
CA LEU A 365 14.41 -3.83 -15.69
C LEU A 365 13.98 -4.22 -17.12
N SER A 366 14.77 -5.03 -17.83
CA SER A 366 14.41 -5.52 -19.16
C SER A 366 13.11 -6.35 -19.14
N LEU A 367 12.88 -7.13 -18.11
CA LEU A 367 11.63 -7.86 -17.92
C LEU A 367 10.45 -6.91 -17.67
N ALA A 368 10.62 -5.90 -16.81
CA ALA A 368 9.60 -4.90 -16.52
C ALA A 368 9.19 -4.12 -17.81
N GLN A 369 10.15 -3.75 -18.64
CA GLN A 369 9.89 -3.10 -19.93
C GLN A 369 9.03 -3.99 -20.86
N ARG A 370 9.39 -5.28 -20.99
CA ARG A 370 8.62 -6.22 -21.83
C ARG A 370 7.22 -6.47 -21.27
N ARG A 371 7.09 -6.57 -19.93
CA ARG A 371 5.79 -6.74 -19.28
C ARG A 371 4.89 -5.53 -19.52
N LEU A 372 5.42 -4.32 -19.39
CA LEU A 372 4.66 -3.10 -19.65
C LEU A 372 4.09 -3.07 -21.08
N VAL A 373 4.90 -3.43 -22.10
CA VAL A 373 4.42 -3.48 -23.49
C VAL A 373 3.31 -4.52 -23.66
N ALA A 374 3.49 -5.71 -23.11
CA ALA A 374 2.47 -6.77 -23.18
C ALA A 374 1.19 -6.39 -22.43
N GLU A 375 1.30 -5.76 -21.26
CA GLU A 375 0.17 -5.31 -20.45
C GLU A 375 -0.64 -4.21 -21.16
N ILE A 376 0.04 -3.22 -21.77
CA ILE A 376 -0.63 -2.19 -22.58
C ILE A 376 -1.42 -2.84 -23.72
N GLN A 377 -0.81 -3.75 -24.46
CA GLN A 377 -1.48 -4.43 -25.57
C GLN A 377 -2.68 -5.24 -25.11
N SER A 378 -2.54 -5.98 -24.02
CA SER A 378 -3.60 -6.83 -23.46
C SER A 378 -4.77 -5.99 -22.96
N LEU A 379 -4.52 -4.96 -22.13
CA LEU A 379 -5.56 -4.10 -21.57
C LEU A 379 -6.25 -3.25 -22.64
N TYR A 380 -5.51 -2.80 -23.65
CA TYR A 380 -6.09 -2.05 -24.76
C TYR A 380 -6.98 -2.95 -25.63
N ALA A 381 -6.52 -4.14 -25.98
CA ALA A 381 -7.31 -5.11 -26.75
C ALA A 381 -8.57 -5.52 -26.01
N GLU A 382 -8.50 -5.70 -24.67
CA GLU A 382 -9.67 -5.99 -23.83
C GLU A 382 -10.68 -4.85 -23.86
N ALA A 383 -10.23 -3.59 -23.71
CA ALA A 383 -11.10 -2.43 -23.74
C ALA A 383 -11.74 -2.21 -25.12
N ASP A 384 -10.95 -2.37 -26.19
CA ASP A 384 -11.43 -2.25 -27.58
C ASP A 384 -12.45 -3.34 -27.93
N THR A 385 -12.17 -4.59 -27.55
CA THR A 385 -13.07 -5.73 -27.75
C THR A 385 -14.38 -5.49 -26.98
N ALA A 386 -14.30 -5.12 -25.71
CA ALA A 386 -15.48 -4.87 -24.88
C ALA A 386 -16.35 -3.72 -25.45
N LEU A 387 -15.71 -2.65 -25.95
CA LEU A 387 -16.44 -1.53 -26.61
C LEU A 387 -17.14 -1.96 -27.90
N ASN A 388 -16.46 -2.73 -28.74
CA ASN A 388 -17.01 -3.19 -30.01
C ASN A 388 -18.17 -4.19 -29.82
N GLU A 389 -18.06 -5.09 -28.84
CA GLU A 389 -19.10 -6.04 -28.48
C GLU A 389 -20.36 -5.35 -27.93
N LEU A 390 -20.23 -4.22 -27.22
CA LEU A 390 -21.32 -3.57 -26.50
C LEU A 390 -22.48 -3.16 -27.41
N SER A 391 -22.19 -2.68 -28.62
CA SER A 391 -23.21 -2.31 -29.60
C SER A 391 -24.04 -3.50 -30.09
N GLY A 392 -23.38 -4.65 -30.31
CA GLY A 392 -24.04 -5.91 -30.67
C GLY A 392 -24.88 -6.50 -29.54
N LEU A 393 -24.37 -6.43 -28.31
CA LEU A 393 -25.08 -6.88 -27.11
C LEU A 393 -26.35 -6.04 -26.84
N SER A 394 -26.25 -4.71 -26.98
CA SER A 394 -27.40 -3.81 -26.90
C SER A 394 -28.49 -4.16 -27.94
N ARG A 395 -28.07 -4.36 -29.20
CA ARG A 395 -28.99 -4.75 -30.26
C ARG A 395 -29.63 -6.12 -30.02
N SER A 396 -28.87 -7.07 -29.50
CA SER A 396 -29.39 -8.40 -29.15
C SER A 396 -30.43 -8.32 -28.02
N ALA A 397 -30.19 -7.48 -27.01
CA ALA A 397 -31.17 -7.25 -25.93
C ALA A 397 -32.46 -6.61 -26.46
N GLU A 398 -32.39 -5.61 -27.35
CA GLU A 398 -33.57 -5.00 -27.98
C GLU A 398 -34.36 -6.01 -28.81
N LEU A 399 -33.69 -6.78 -29.67
CA LEU A 399 -34.33 -7.78 -30.53
C LEU A 399 -34.98 -8.91 -29.72
N SER A 400 -34.35 -9.36 -28.65
CA SER A 400 -34.88 -10.41 -27.77
C SER A 400 -36.09 -9.90 -26.97
N ALA A 401 -36.12 -8.62 -26.56
CA ALA A 401 -37.27 -8.01 -25.92
C ALA A 401 -38.46 -7.94 -26.85
N GLU A 402 -38.27 -7.54 -28.11
CA GLU A 402 -39.33 -7.51 -29.10
C GLU A 402 -39.78 -8.92 -29.48
N GLY A 403 -38.87 -9.88 -29.60
CA GLY A 403 -39.18 -11.29 -29.80
C GLY A 403 -40.09 -11.85 -28.69
N LEU A 404 -39.78 -11.59 -27.43
CA LEU A 404 -40.60 -12.00 -26.30
C LEU A 404 -41.99 -11.37 -26.37
N ARG A 405 -42.06 -10.08 -26.67
CA ARG A 405 -43.35 -9.35 -26.82
C ARG A 405 -44.24 -9.98 -27.89
N LEU A 406 -43.68 -10.24 -29.06
CA LEU A 406 -44.42 -10.83 -30.19
C LEU A 406 -44.85 -12.27 -29.91
N THR A 407 -43.97 -13.12 -29.37
CA THR A 407 -44.25 -14.51 -29.00
C THR A 407 -45.37 -14.58 -27.94
N THR A 408 -45.34 -13.68 -26.96
CA THR A 408 -46.38 -13.59 -25.93
C THR A 408 -47.75 -13.18 -26.54
N LEU A 409 -47.76 -12.29 -27.55
CA LEU A 409 -48.99 -11.94 -28.29
C LEU A 409 -49.55 -13.11 -29.09
N ARG A 410 -48.70 -13.84 -29.82
CA ARG A 410 -49.09 -15.08 -30.55
C ARG A 410 -49.62 -16.15 -29.60
N TYR A 411 -49.02 -16.33 -28.43
CA TYR A 411 -49.50 -17.25 -27.41
C TYR A 411 -50.90 -16.89 -26.93
N LYS A 412 -51.18 -15.61 -26.66
CA LYS A 412 -52.52 -15.12 -26.30
C LYS A 412 -53.56 -15.34 -27.41
N GLY A 413 -53.13 -15.37 -28.67
CA GLY A 413 -53.98 -15.66 -29.84
C GLY A 413 -54.13 -17.15 -30.16
N GLY A 414 -53.50 -18.04 -29.37
CA GLY A 414 -53.50 -19.49 -29.61
C GLY A 414 -52.59 -19.94 -30.77
N GLU A 415 -51.70 -19.05 -31.26
CA GLU A 415 -50.79 -19.33 -32.41
C GLU A 415 -49.38 -19.74 -32.01
N ALA A 416 -49.05 -19.73 -30.71
CA ALA A 416 -47.78 -20.15 -30.20
C ALA A 416 -47.93 -21.09 -28.99
N THR A 417 -46.92 -21.89 -28.71
CA THR A 417 -46.88 -22.82 -27.57
C THR A 417 -46.30 -22.19 -26.34
N VAL A 418 -46.57 -22.73 -25.14
CA VAL A 418 -45.93 -22.37 -23.88
C VAL A 418 -44.42 -22.46 -24.00
N LEU A 419 -43.89 -23.49 -24.68
CA LEU A 419 -42.47 -23.70 -24.85
C LEU A 419 -41.81 -22.56 -25.62
N GLU A 420 -42.45 -22.03 -26.67
CA GLU A 420 -41.96 -20.86 -27.42
C GLU A 420 -41.88 -19.61 -26.53
N VAL A 421 -42.84 -19.38 -25.63
CA VAL A 421 -42.80 -18.26 -24.70
C VAL A 421 -41.68 -18.40 -23.66
N VAL A 422 -41.53 -19.61 -23.09
CA VAL A 422 -40.47 -19.90 -22.12
C VAL A 422 -39.07 -19.74 -22.77
N ASP A 423 -38.92 -20.18 -24.02
CA ASP A 423 -37.68 -20.00 -24.78
C ASP A 423 -37.38 -18.53 -25.07
N ALA A 424 -38.40 -17.76 -25.50
CA ALA A 424 -38.27 -16.32 -25.71
C ALA A 424 -37.95 -15.55 -24.42
N GLN A 425 -38.55 -15.93 -23.27
CA GLN A 425 -38.19 -15.36 -21.95
C GLN A 425 -36.74 -15.66 -21.55
N THR A 426 -36.30 -16.89 -21.81
CA THR A 426 -34.93 -17.30 -21.51
C THR A 426 -33.90 -16.56 -22.37
N THR A 427 -34.19 -16.43 -23.67
CA THR A 427 -33.36 -15.70 -24.64
C THR A 427 -33.31 -14.21 -24.27
N PHE A 428 -34.39 -13.58 -23.88
CA PHE A 428 -34.41 -12.19 -23.40
C PHE A 428 -33.60 -12.01 -22.13
N ALA A 429 -33.80 -12.90 -21.15
CA ALA A 429 -33.07 -12.82 -19.89
C ALA A 429 -31.52 -12.97 -20.11
N GLN A 430 -31.10 -13.89 -20.98
CA GLN A 430 -29.70 -14.10 -21.34
C GLN A 430 -29.11 -12.89 -22.10
N ALA A 431 -29.83 -12.37 -23.10
CA ALA A 431 -29.36 -11.23 -23.89
C ALA A 431 -29.25 -9.94 -23.03
N ASN A 432 -30.22 -9.71 -22.14
CA ASN A 432 -30.17 -8.57 -21.23
C ASN A 432 -29.01 -8.72 -20.21
N ALA A 433 -28.82 -9.90 -19.64
CA ALA A 433 -27.70 -10.16 -18.75
C ALA A 433 -26.34 -9.96 -19.46
N ALA A 434 -26.20 -10.47 -20.69
CA ALA A 434 -24.99 -10.28 -21.49
C ALA A 434 -24.71 -8.80 -21.79
N TYR A 435 -25.73 -7.99 -22.07
CA TYR A 435 -25.59 -6.55 -22.27
C TYR A 435 -25.09 -5.84 -20.99
N GLN A 436 -25.68 -6.16 -19.82
CA GLN A 436 -25.26 -5.58 -18.54
C GLN A 436 -23.83 -6.00 -18.19
N ASP A 437 -23.49 -7.27 -18.32
CA ASP A 437 -22.13 -7.77 -18.06
C ASP A 437 -21.12 -7.14 -19.04
N GLY A 438 -21.49 -6.93 -20.32
CA GLY A 438 -20.69 -6.23 -21.32
C GLY A 438 -20.41 -4.77 -20.96
N ALA A 439 -21.42 -4.05 -20.47
CA ALA A 439 -21.26 -2.66 -20.01
C ALA A 439 -20.27 -2.57 -18.82
N VAL A 440 -20.40 -3.47 -17.84
CA VAL A 440 -19.48 -3.55 -16.71
C VAL A 440 -18.06 -3.91 -17.16
N ARG A 441 -17.92 -4.91 -18.06
CA ARG A 441 -16.64 -5.33 -18.61
C ARG A 441 -15.89 -4.16 -19.26
N TYR A 442 -16.57 -3.37 -20.09
CA TYR A 442 -16.00 -2.18 -20.70
C TYR A 442 -15.52 -1.16 -19.67
N ARG A 443 -16.36 -0.87 -18.65
CA ARG A 443 -15.99 0.08 -17.59
C ARG A 443 -14.78 -0.36 -16.79
N VAL A 444 -14.70 -1.64 -16.41
CA VAL A 444 -13.55 -2.22 -15.71
C VAL A 444 -12.30 -2.19 -16.59
N ALA A 445 -12.41 -2.58 -17.86
CA ALA A 445 -11.28 -2.55 -18.80
C ALA A 445 -10.75 -1.13 -19.00
N LEU A 446 -11.62 -0.15 -19.19
CA LEU A 446 -11.25 1.26 -19.31
C LEU A 446 -10.58 1.78 -18.03
N ALA A 447 -11.11 1.47 -16.86
CA ALA A 447 -10.54 1.89 -15.57
C ALA A 447 -9.17 1.26 -15.31
N ASN A 448 -8.96 -0.01 -15.70
CA ASN A 448 -7.64 -0.66 -15.65
C ASN A 448 -6.65 0.07 -16.56
N LEU A 449 -7.05 0.45 -17.76
CA LEU A 449 -6.23 1.21 -18.69
C LEU A 449 -5.90 2.62 -18.15
N GLN A 450 -6.87 3.30 -17.55
CA GLN A 450 -6.67 4.60 -16.88
C GLN A 450 -5.75 4.49 -15.67
N THR A 451 -5.82 3.40 -14.92
CA THR A 451 -4.92 3.13 -13.80
C THR A 451 -3.50 2.91 -14.28
N LEU A 452 -3.30 2.15 -15.38
CA LEU A 452 -1.98 1.94 -15.99
C LEU A 452 -1.34 3.25 -16.48
N THR A 453 -2.14 4.17 -17.01
CA THR A 453 -1.69 5.48 -17.48
C THR A 453 -1.60 6.55 -16.38
N GLY A 454 -2.05 6.24 -15.15
CA GLY A 454 -2.00 7.15 -14.01
C GLY A 454 -3.15 8.14 -13.91
N VAL A 455 -4.15 8.10 -14.80
CA VAL A 455 -5.29 9.05 -14.81
C VAL A 455 -6.13 8.95 -13.54
N LEU A 456 -6.39 7.73 -13.03
CA LEU A 456 -7.17 7.50 -11.81
C LEU A 456 -6.34 7.56 -10.51
N THR A 457 -5.03 7.72 -10.60
CA THR A 457 -4.14 7.75 -9.44
C THR A 457 -3.75 9.16 -9.00
N THR A 458 -4.00 10.17 -9.83
CA THR A 458 -3.82 11.58 -9.47
C THR A 458 -4.93 12.00 -8.51
N PRO A 459 -4.57 12.65 -7.36
CA PRO A 459 -5.54 13.17 -6.39
C PRO A 459 -6.38 14.29 -7.00
#